data_2ac4e8cb8ee5677970c4e7f44b206346
#
_entry.id   2ac4e8cb8ee5677970c4e7f44b206346
#
_cell.length_a   1.000
_cell.length_b   1.000
_cell.length_c   1.000
_cell.angle_alpha   90.00
_cell.angle_beta   90.00
_cell.angle_gamma   90.00
#
_symmetry.space_group_name_H-M   'P 1'
#
loop_
_entity.id
_entity.type
_entity.pdbx_description
1 polymer ?
#
loop_
_entity_poly.entity_id
_entity_poly.type
_entity_poly.pdbx_seq_one_letter_code
_entity_poly.pdbx_strand_id
1 'polypeptide(L)'
;MSRAADALSLTRVAAAVALPVALASSIDRPGGAWLPLGLWGVGVATDLLDGPVARRLGGTTRHGALLDNAADVTFVLGAAATGAAIGLLAWRVPVAIATAFGAYALASAAGHGEAARAYTPIGHAAGVCNYLLAGLLAAAVLRPGRAWGPVLDAAGLVVLVVNGGAAAVQAAGAVKRARARPGAGRRGRSRRSSA
;
A
#
# COMPACT_ATOMS: atom_id res chain seq x y z
N MET A 1 -6.44 -11.63 21.68
CA MET A 1 -6.21 -10.34 20.98
C MET A 1 -6.63 -9.24 21.94
N SER A 2 -5.84 -8.17 22.08
CA SER A 2 -6.23 -7.09 23.00
C SER A 2 -7.22 -6.17 22.30
N ARG A 3 -8.28 -5.75 23.03
CA ARG A 3 -9.30 -4.80 22.54
C ARG A 3 -8.68 -3.53 21.92
N ALA A 4 -7.50 -3.13 22.39
CA ALA A 4 -6.78 -1.96 21.88
C ALA A 4 -6.20 -2.17 20.46
N ALA A 5 -5.63 -3.35 20.16
CA ALA A 5 -5.13 -3.65 18.81
C ALA A 5 -6.29 -3.75 17.80
N ASP A 6 -7.39 -4.40 18.21
CA ASP A 6 -8.58 -4.50 17.35
C ASP A 6 -9.20 -3.12 17.06
N ALA A 7 -9.22 -2.22 18.06
CA ALA A 7 -9.73 -0.86 17.89
C ALA A 7 -8.84 -0.03 16.93
N LEU A 8 -7.51 -0.14 17.01
CA LEU A 8 -6.58 0.54 16.08
C LEU A 8 -6.80 0.07 14.65
N SER A 9 -6.85 -1.26 14.42
CA SER A 9 -7.09 -1.82 13.08
C SER A 9 -8.44 -1.38 12.51
N LEU A 10 -9.51 -1.38 13.32
CA LEU A 10 -10.84 -0.90 12.90
C LEU A 10 -10.83 0.59 12.56
N THR A 11 -10.15 1.41 13.35
CA THR A 11 -10.03 2.86 13.10
C THR A 11 -9.29 3.10 11.78
N ARG A 12 -8.23 2.35 11.49
CA ARG A 12 -7.50 2.44 10.22
C ARG A 12 -8.37 2.03 9.04
N VAL A 13 -9.08 0.92 9.12
CA VAL A 13 -10.01 0.48 8.07
C VAL A 13 -11.08 1.53 7.81
N ALA A 14 -11.66 2.11 8.86
CA ALA A 14 -12.64 3.18 8.74
C ALA A 14 -12.06 4.42 8.04
N ALA A 15 -10.85 4.85 8.43
CA ALA A 15 -10.15 5.96 7.78
C ALA A 15 -9.81 5.65 6.32
N ALA A 16 -9.41 4.41 6.00
CA ALA A 16 -9.09 3.97 4.64
C ALA A 16 -10.29 4.06 3.68
N VAL A 17 -11.49 3.77 4.17
CA VAL A 17 -12.72 3.89 3.37
C VAL A 17 -13.25 5.33 3.35
N ALA A 18 -13.15 6.04 4.48
CA ALA A 18 -13.69 7.40 4.61
C ALA A 18 -12.87 8.44 3.84
N LEU A 19 -11.54 8.29 3.73
CA LEU A 19 -10.68 9.27 3.06
C LEU A 19 -11.04 9.48 1.58
N PRO A 20 -11.18 8.45 0.73
CA PRO A 20 -11.61 8.62 -0.66
C PRO A 20 -12.96 9.33 -0.78
N VAL A 21 -13.92 8.97 0.06
CA VAL A 21 -15.26 9.58 0.08
C VAL A 21 -15.18 11.06 0.50
N ALA A 22 -14.39 11.36 1.53
CA ALA A 22 -14.17 12.74 1.98
C ALA A 22 -13.48 13.59 0.91
N LEU A 23 -12.48 13.04 0.21
CA LEU A 23 -11.81 13.72 -0.91
C LEU A 23 -12.81 14.04 -2.03
N ALA A 24 -13.60 13.07 -2.46
CA ALA A 24 -14.60 13.26 -3.52
C ALA A 24 -15.65 14.32 -3.14
N SER A 25 -16.15 14.29 -1.91
CA SER A 25 -17.17 15.25 -1.44
C SER A 25 -16.62 16.66 -1.18
N SER A 26 -15.30 16.83 -1.18
CA SER A 26 -14.66 18.13 -0.91
C SER A 26 -14.60 19.04 -2.14
N ILE A 27 -14.85 18.52 -3.35
CA ILE A 27 -14.83 19.32 -4.61
C ILE A 27 -15.89 20.41 -4.55
N ASP A 28 -17.07 20.09 -4.05
CA ASP A 28 -18.21 21.00 -3.99
C ASP A 28 -18.17 21.95 -2.77
N ARG A 29 -17.13 21.83 -1.94
CA ARG A 29 -16.95 22.61 -0.70
C ARG A 29 -15.57 23.23 -0.60
N PRO A 30 -15.19 24.08 -1.55
CA PRO A 30 -13.86 24.69 -1.54
C PRO A 30 -13.65 25.55 -0.27
N GLY A 31 -12.50 25.36 0.36
CA GLY A 31 -12.05 26.23 1.46
C GLY A 31 -12.45 25.80 2.89
N GLY A 32 -13.00 24.58 3.08
CA GLY A 32 -13.41 24.13 4.42
C GLY A 32 -13.26 22.64 4.70
N ALA A 33 -12.67 21.90 3.79
CA ALA A 33 -12.62 20.44 3.86
C ALA A 33 -11.49 19.93 4.77
N TRP A 34 -11.58 20.18 6.07
CA TRP A 34 -10.62 19.65 7.06
C TRP A 34 -10.71 18.12 7.23
N LEU A 35 -11.85 17.54 6.87
CA LEU A 35 -12.08 16.10 7.08
C LEU A 35 -11.07 15.21 6.36
N PRO A 36 -10.72 15.40 5.05
CA PRO A 36 -9.69 14.59 4.40
C PRO A 36 -8.33 14.68 5.11
N LEU A 37 -7.92 15.88 5.54
CA LEU A 37 -6.65 16.05 6.24
C LEU A 37 -6.66 15.40 7.63
N GLY A 38 -7.77 15.47 8.36
CA GLY A 38 -7.96 14.81 9.63
C GLY A 38 -7.91 13.27 9.48
N LEU A 39 -8.60 12.71 8.47
CA LEU A 39 -8.59 11.27 8.17
C LEU A 39 -7.21 10.78 7.75
N TRP A 40 -6.48 11.57 6.95
CA TRP A 40 -5.09 11.29 6.63
C TRP A 40 -4.22 11.25 7.89
N GLY A 41 -4.35 12.24 8.78
CA GLY A 41 -3.63 12.29 10.05
C GLY A 41 -3.92 11.08 10.95
N VAL A 42 -5.18 10.65 11.03
CA VAL A 42 -5.57 9.43 11.75
C VAL A 42 -4.94 8.19 11.12
N GLY A 43 -4.95 8.07 9.78
CA GLY A 43 -4.31 6.95 9.07
C GLY A 43 -2.82 6.87 9.40
N VAL A 44 -2.09 7.98 9.28
CA VAL A 44 -0.65 8.04 9.62
C VAL A 44 -0.40 7.74 11.11
N ALA A 45 -1.17 8.33 12.01
CA ALA A 45 -1.00 8.13 13.45
C ALA A 45 -1.23 6.67 13.85
N THR A 46 -2.27 6.03 13.33
CA THR A 46 -2.55 4.61 13.62
C THR A 46 -1.45 3.72 13.07
N ASP A 47 -0.93 3.98 11.87
CA ASP A 47 0.18 3.23 11.28
C ASP A 47 1.46 3.32 12.13
N LEU A 48 1.82 4.52 12.57
CA LEU A 48 2.98 4.74 13.43
C LEU A 48 2.85 4.07 14.82
N LEU A 49 1.63 3.99 15.36
CA LEU A 49 1.36 3.42 16.68
C LEU A 49 1.32 1.89 16.66
N ASP A 50 0.93 1.26 15.56
CA ASP A 50 0.74 -0.20 15.48
C ASP A 50 2.04 -0.97 15.73
N GLY A 51 3.16 -0.51 15.21
CA GLY A 51 4.46 -1.16 15.43
C GLY A 51 4.84 -1.26 16.93
N PRO A 52 4.84 -0.18 17.69
CA PRO A 52 5.07 -0.20 19.14
C PRO A 52 4.02 -1.02 19.92
N VAL A 53 2.75 -0.89 19.56
CA VAL A 53 1.65 -1.63 20.22
C VAL A 53 1.77 -3.13 19.98
N ALA A 54 1.99 -3.55 18.72
CA ALA A 54 2.17 -4.96 18.38
C ALA A 54 3.35 -5.59 19.12
N ARG A 55 4.49 -4.89 19.23
CA ARG A 55 5.65 -5.37 19.99
C ARG A 55 5.36 -5.58 21.47
N ARG A 56 4.57 -4.70 22.08
CA ARG A 56 4.17 -4.81 23.52
C ARG A 56 3.15 -5.90 23.78
N LEU A 57 2.35 -6.29 22.78
CA LEU A 57 1.24 -7.25 22.90
C LEU A 57 1.59 -8.67 22.42
N GLY A 58 2.88 -8.97 22.14
CA GLY A 58 3.33 -10.32 21.81
C GLY A 58 3.30 -10.68 20.32
N GLY A 59 3.22 -9.68 19.43
CA GLY A 59 3.33 -9.86 17.98
C GLY A 59 2.00 -9.82 17.22
N THR A 60 2.09 -9.73 15.88
CA THR A 60 0.94 -9.68 14.99
C THR A 60 0.53 -11.08 14.54
N THR A 61 -0.77 -11.35 14.47
CA THR A 61 -1.29 -12.57 13.84
C THR A 61 -1.21 -12.46 12.31
N ARG A 62 -1.18 -13.60 11.61
CA ARG A 62 -1.19 -13.62 10.13
C ARG A 62 -2.41 -12.89 9.56
N HIS A 63 -3.57 -13.01 10.20
CA HIS A 63 -4.80 -12.31 9.79
C HIS A 63 -4.70 -10.81 10.05
N GLY A 64 -4.13 -10.38 11.18
CA GLY A 64 -3.90 -8.97 11.47
C GLY A 64 -2.99 -8.32 10.42
N ALA A 65 -1.87 -8.96 10.07
CA ALA A 65 -0.96 -8.45 9.04
C ALA A 65 -1.60 -8.36 7.65
N LEU A 66 -2.53 -9.26 7.30
CA LEU A 66 -3.28 -9.18 6.04
C LEU A 66 -4.27 -8.02 6.05
N LEU A 67 -4.96 -7.82 7.17
CA LEU A 67 -5.93 -6.74 7.34
C LEU A 67 -5.24 -5.38 7.30
N ASP A 68 -4.09 -5.23 7.98
CA ASP A 68 -3.28 -4.02 7.95
C ASP A 68 -2.84 -3.68 6.52
N ASN A 69 -2.27 -4.66 5.80
CA ASN A 69 -1.85 -4.43 4.42
C ASN A 69 -3.03 -4.08 3.49
N ALA A 70 -4.19 -4.71 3.68
CA ALA A 70 -5.39 -4.39 2.91
C ALA A 70 -5.89 -2.97 3.23
N ALA A 71 -5.86 -2.54 4.49
CA ALA A 71 -6.23 -1.19 4.90
C ALA A 71 -5.28 -0.15 4.30
N ASP A 72 -3.97 -0.38 4.36
CA ASP A 72 -2.95 0.51 3.77
C ASP A 72 -3.14 0.66 2.25
N VAL A 73 -3.34 -0.47 1.55
CA VAL A 73 -3.61 -0.45 0.10
C VAL A 73 -4.89 0.34 -0.20
N THR A 74 -5.97 0.09 0.54
CA THR A 74 -7.24 0.79 0.36
C THR A 74 -7.08 2.28 0.61
N PHE A 75 -6.33 2.67 1.64
CA PHE A 75 -6.08 4.05 2.00
C PHE A 75 -5.34 4.80 0.89
N VAL A 76 -4.17 4.32 0.48
CA VAL A 76 -3.32 5.04 -0.49
C VAL A 76 -3.85 4.93 -1.92
N LEU A 77 -4.32 3.75 -2.33
CA LEU A 77 -4.85 3.55 -3.67
C LEU A 77 -6.21 4.25 -3.84
N GLY A 78 -7.07 4.18 -2.81
CA GLY A 78 -8.35 4.88 -2.79
C GLY A 78 -8.18 6.39 -2.90
N ALA A 79 -7.26 6.99 -2.11
CA ALA A 79 -6.93 8.40 -2.20
C ALA A 79 -6.40 8.79 -3.59
N ALA A 80 -5.44 8.02 -4.15
CA ALA A 80 -4.86 8.30 -5.45
C ALA A 80 -5.87 8.14 -6.60
N ALA A 81 -6.72 7.10 -6.55
CA ALA A 81 -7.77 6.88 -7.54
C ALA A 81 -8.82 8.00 -7.50
N THR A 82 -9.24 8.42 -6.29
CA THR A 82 -10.12 9.56 -6.13
C THR A 82 -9.46 10.84 -6.63
N GLY A 83 -8.19 11.10 -6.29
CA GLY A 83 -7.43 12.22 -6.82
C GLY A 83 -7.39 12.27 -8.35
N ALA A 84 -7.28 11.11 -9.00
CA ALA A 84 -7.34 11.00 -10.46
C ALA A 84 -8.77 11.24 -11.01
N ALA A 85 -9.78 10.70 -10.34
CA ALA A 85 -11.18 10.88 -10.75
C ALA A 85 -11.64 12.34 -10.67
N ILE A 86 -11.12 13.09 -9.71
CA ILE A 86 -11.41 14.54 -9.54
C ILE A 86 -10.45 15.46 -10.31
N GLY A 87 -9.57 14.90 -11.14
CA GLY A 87 -8.69 15.65 -12.01
C GLY A 87 -7.44 16.25 -11.36
N LEU A 88 -7.12 15.87 -10.12
CA LEU A 88 -5.92 16.32 -9.40
C LEU A 88 -4.67 15.50 -9.75
N LEU A 89 -4.82 14.28 -10.25
CA LEU A 89 -3.74 13.38 -10.63
C LEU A 89 -3.98 12.73 -11.99
N ALA A 90 -2.90 12.36 -12.66
CA ALA A 90 -3.01 11.49 -13.83
C ALA A 90 -3.28 10.03 -13.42
N TRP A 91 -4.14 9.30 -14.14
CA TRP A 91 -4.50 7.89 -13.88
C TRP A 91 -3.32 6.92 -13.84
N ARG A 92 -2.21 7.24 -14.50
CA ARG A 92 -0.96 6.47 -14.42
C ARG A 92 -0.45 6.31 -12.98
N VAL A 93 -0.74 7.26 -12.07
CA VAL A 93 -0.28 7.22 -10.67
C VAL A 93 -0.98 6.10 -9.88
N PRO A 94 -2.33 6.07 -9.75
CA PRO A 94 -2.97 4.95 -9.07
C PRO A 94 -2.73 3.60 -9.75
N VAL A 95 -2.56 3.53 -11.07
CA VAL A 95 -2.18 2.30 -11.78
C VAL A 95 -0.80 1.80 -11.36
N ALA A 96 0.19 2.68 -11.21
CA ALA A 96 1.52 2.30 -10.73
C ALA A 96 1.48 1.77 -9.29
N ILE A 97 0.72 2.42 -8.40
CA ILE A 97 0.49 1.96 -7.03
C ILE A 97 -0.14 0.56 -7.03
N ALA A 98 -1.23 0.37 -7.77
CA ALA A 98 -1.92 -0.92 -7.89
C ALA A 98 -0.99 -2.02 -8.42
N THR A 99 -0.16 -1.71 -9.42
CA THR A 99 0.82 -2.64 -10.00
C THR A 99 1.86 -3.07 -8.97
N ALA A 100 2.39 -2.14 -8.17
CA ALA A 100 3.38 -2.45 -7.13
C ALA A 100 2.79 -3.35 -6.04
N PHE A 101 1.60 -3.04 -5.55
CA PHE A 101 0.90 -3.87 -4.57
C PHE A 101 0.49 -5.23 -5.14
N GLY A 102 0.03 -5.29 -6.39
CA GLY A 102 -0.29 -6.53 -7.09
C GLY A 102 0.92 -7.45 -7.21
N ALA A 103 2.07 -6.90 -7.63
CA ALA A 103 3.33 -7.64 -7.71
C ALA A 103 3.75 -8.18 -6.34
N TYR A 104 3.62 -7.39 -5.28
CA TYR A 104 3.89 -7.81 -3.91
C TYR A 104 2.93 -8.92 -3.45
N ALA A 105 1.63 -8.78 -3.69
CA ALA A 105 0.62 -9.76 -3.32
C ALA A 105 0.84 -11.10 -4.04
N LEU A 106 1.12 -11.09 -5.34
CA LEU A 106 1.42 -12.28 -6.13
C LEU A 106 2.70 -12.97 -5.63
N ALA A 107 3.75 -12.22 -5.34
CA ALA A 107 4.98 -12.76 -4.78
C ALA A 107 4.75 -13.42 -3.40
N SER A 108 3.88 -12.84 -2.58
CA SER A 108 3.51 -13.35 -1.26
C SER A 108 2.65 -14.61 -1.36
N ALA A 109 1.68 -14.65 -2.28
CA ALA A 109 0.77 -15.79 -2.49
C ALA A 109 1.51 -17.02 -3.07
N ALA A 110 2.55 -16.82 -3.87
CA ALA A 110 3.36 -17.90 -4.45
C ALA A 110 4.17 -18.70 -3.41
N GLY A 111 3.88 -18.58 -2.13
CA GLY A 111 4.44 -19.38 -1.04
C GLY A 111 5.91 -19.11 -0.74
N HIS A 112 6.40 -17.95 -1.13
CA HIS A 112 7.80 -17.56 -0.94
C HIS A 112 8.03 -16.92 0.44
N GLY A 113 7.18 -17.24 1.40
CA GLY A 113 7.28 -17.05 2.86
C GLY A 113 8.00 -15.77 3.31
N GLU A 114 9.12 -15.95 4.00
CA GLU A 114 9.91 -14.85 4.58
C GLU A 114 10.67 -14.03 3.54
N ALA A 115 11.17 -14.65 2.45
CA ALA A 115 11.94 -13.97 1.42
C ALA A 115 11.11 -13.01 0.54
N ALA A 116 9.80 -13.24 0.42
CA ALA A 116 8.90 -12.34 -0.32
C ALA A 116 8.45 -11.15 0.55
N ARG A 117 8.48 -11.32 1.87
CA ARG A 117 8.24 -10.26 2.85
C ARG A 117 9.51 -9.49 3.20
N ALA A 118 10.65 -9.83 2.57
CA ALA A 118 11.88 -9.12 2.83
C ALA A 118 11.67 -7.63 2.58
N TYR A 119 11.86 -6.86 3.62
CA TYR A 119 11.91 -5.40 3.57
C TYR A 119 12.86 -4.97 2.45
N THR A 120 12.32 -4.35 1.42
CA THR A 120 13.14 -3.73 0.40
C THR A 120 13.12 -2.22 0.63
N PRO A 121 14.28 -1.54 0.65
CA PRO A 121 14.32 -0.08 0.85
C PRO A 121 13.42 0.67 -0.13
N ILE A 122 13.35 0.21 -1.38
CA ILE A 122 12.48 0.83 -2.40
C ILE A 122 10.99 0.59 -2.13
N GLY A 123 10.61 -0.58 -1.59
CA GLY A 123 9.22 -0.85 -1.19
C GLY A 123 8.78 0.03 -0.03
N HIS A 124 9.66 0.25 0.94
CA HIS A 124 9.40 1.18 2.03
C HIS A 124 9.28 2.62 1.54
N ALA A 125 10.21 3.06 0.70
CA ALA A 125 10.16 4.39 0.10
C ALA A 125 8.86 4.60 -0.69
N ALA A 126 8.40 3.58 -1.44
CA ALA A 126 7.12 3.63 -2.14
C ALA A 126 5.95 3.82 -1.17
N GLY A 127 5.91 3.07 -0.07
CA GLY A 127 4.89 3.22 0.97
C GLY A 127 4.85 4.65 1.53
N VAL A 128 6.00 5.18 1.95
CA VAL A 128 6.10 6.56 2.47
C VAL A 128 5.66 7.59 1.44
N CYS A 129 6.11 7.48 0.18
CA CYS A 129 5.70 8.40 -0.89
C CYS A 129 4.19 8.33 -1.17
N ASN A 130 3.59 7.14 -1.11
CA ASN A 130 2.15 6.97 -1.30
C ASN A 130 1.35 7.66 -0.18
N TYR A 131 1.76 7.53 1.08
CA TYR A 131 1.15 8.23 2.21
C TYR A 131 1.31 9.75 2.11
N LEU A 132 2.49 10.24 1.72
CA LEU A 132 2.73 11.67 1.50
C LEU A 132 1.86 12.21 0.37
N LEU A 133 1.70 11.47 -0.73
CA LEU A 133 0.80 11.87 -1.83
C LEU A 133 -0.65 11.98 -1.35
N ALA A 134 -1.14 11.03 -0.54
CA ALA A 134 -2.49 11.12 0.05
C ALA A 134 -2.66 12.37 0.92
N GLY A 135 -1.63 12.74 1.69
CA GLY A 135 -1.61 13.99 2.47
C GLY A 135 -1.61 15.26 1.61
N LEU A 136 -0.85 15.27 0.50
CA LEU A 136 -0.85 16.37 -0.46
C LEU A 136 -2.22 16.53 -1.13
N LEU A 137 -2.89 15.44 -1.49
CA LEU A 137 -4.27 15.49 -2.02
C LEU A 137 -5.25 16.08 -0.99
N ALA A 138 -5.15 15.63 0.27
CA ALA A 138 -5.98 16.17 1.35
C ALA A 138 -5.72 17.68 1.59
N ALA A 139 -4.47 18.11 1.48
CA ALA A 139 -4.11 19.53 1.59
C ALA A 139 -4.59 20.35 0.38
N ALA A 140 -4.54 19.78 -0.82
CA ALA A 140 -4.98 20.44 -2.05
C ALA A 140 -6.48 20.72 -2.06
N VAL A 141 -7.31 19.78 -1.57
CA VAL A 141 -8.77 20.00 -1.45
C VAL A 141 -9.12 20.95 -0.30
N LEU A 142 -8.29 21.02 0.75
CA LEU A 142 -8.49 21.97 1.84
C LEU A 142 -8.25 23.43 1.39
N ARG A 143 -7.24 23.64 0.56
CA ARG A 143 -6.86 24.97 0.03
C ARG A 143 -6.69 24.92 -1.48
N PRO A 144 -7.78 24.86 -2.24
CA PRO A 144 -7.71 24.77 -3.68
C PRO A 144 -6.99 25.98 -4.28
N GLY A 145 -6.11 25.74 -5.23
CA GLY A 145 -5.36 26.78 -5.93
C GLY A 145 -4.45 26.23 -7.03
N ARG A 146 -4.09 27.11 -7.98
CA ARG A 146 -3.24 26.73 -9.14
C ARG A 146 -1.85 26.22 -8.76
N ALA A 147 -1.34 26.56 -7.58
CA ALA A 147 -0.03 26.12 -7.11
C ALA A 147 0.05 24.59 -6.86
N TRP A 148 -1.08 23.90 -6.68
CA TRP A 148 -1.11 22.47 -6.43
C TRP A 148 -0.80 21.64 -7.67
N GLY A 149 -1.14 22.07 -8.88
CA GLY A 149 -0.88 21.32 -10.10
C GLY A 149 0.58 20.86 -10.21
N PRO A 150 1.56 21.77 -10.27
CA PRO A 150 2.98 21.39 -10.34
C PRO A 150 3.46 20.52 -9.16
N VAL A 151 2.95 20.77 -7.93
CA VAL A 151 3.32 19.99 -6.75
C VAL A 151 2.82 18.55 -6.86
N LEU A 152 1.55 18.36 -7.24
CA LEU A 152 0.94 17.05 -7.40
C LEU A 152 1.53 16.29 -8.60
N ASP A 153 1.87 16.97 -9.69
CA ASP A 153 2.55 16.37 -10.84
C ASP A 153 3.94 15.87 -10.46
N ALA A 154 4.72 16.66 -9.73
CA ALA A 154 6.03 16.26 -9.23
C ALA A 154 5.93 15.08 -8.25
N ALA A 155 5.01 15.15 -7.28
CA ALA A 155 4.76 14.06 -6.33
C ALA A 155 4.28 12.79 -7.05
N GLY A 156 3.39 12.93 -8.03
CA GLY A 156 2.92 11.83 -8.88
C GLY A 156 4.05 11.17 -9.66
N LEU A 157 4.99 11.94 -10.20
CA LEU A 157 6.17 11.42 -10.88
C LEU A 157 7.08 10.62 -9.91
N VAL A 158 7.33 11.14 -8.73
CA VAL A 158 8.09 10.41 -7.69
C VAL A 158 7.41 9.09 -7.35
N VAL A 159 6.09 9.10 -7.14
CA VAL A 159 5.30 7.90 -6.84
C VAL A 159 5.37 6.89 -7.99
N LEU A 160 5.30 7.34 -9.25
CA LEU A 160 5.48 6.48 -10.43
C LEU A 160 6.84 5.78 -10.44
N VAL A 161 7.92 6.53 -10.19
CA VAL A 161 9.29 5.99 -10.21
C VAL A 161 9.50 4.97 -9.09
N VAL A 162 9.12 5.30 -7.85
CA VAL A 162 9.36 4.40 -6.71
C VAL A 162 8.47 3.16 -6.74
N ASN A 163 7.20 3.27 -7.15
CA ASN A 163 6.31 2.11 -7.29
C ASN A 163 6.71 1.24 -8.50
N GLY A 164 7.09 1.84 -9.63
CA GLY A 164 7.62 1.12 -10.79
C GLY A 164 8.90 0.34 -10.43
N GLY A 165 9.82 0.97 -9.71
CA GLY A 165 11.02 0.33 -9.18
C GLY A 165 10.70 -0.81 -8.21
N ALA A 166 9.77 -0.62 -7.29
CA ALA A 166 9.33 -1.65 -6.35
C ALA A 166 8.74 -2.86 -7.09
N ALA A 167 7.87 -2.63 -8.07
CA ALA A 167 7.29 -3.68 -8.90
C ALA A 167 8.37 -4.45 -9.69
N ALA A 168 9.34 -3.76 -10.29
CA ALA A 168 10.44 -4.36 -11.02
C ALA A 168 11.32 -5.26 -10.12
N VAL A 169 11.66 -4.80 -8.92
CA VAL A 169 12.42 -5.58 -7.94
C VAL A 169 11.67 -6.85 -7.53
N GLN A 170 10.36 -6.77 -7.29
CA GLN A 170 9.53 -7.93 -6.97
C GLN A 170 9.47 -8.92 -8.14
N ALA A 171 9.27 -8.45 -9.36
CA ALA A 171 9.24 -9.27 -10.57
C ALA A 171 10.58 -9.98 -10.81
N ALA A 172 11.71 -9.26 -10.73
CA ALA A 172 13.05 -9.82 -10.88
C ALA A 172 13.34 -10.89 -9.82
N GLY A 173 12.93 -10.65 -8.56
CA GLY A 173 13.03 -11.62 -7.48
C GLY A 173 12.21 -12.88 -7.75
N ALA A 174 11.00 -12.75 -8.28
CA ALA A 174 10.15 -13.88 -8.64
C ALA A 174 10.78 -14.73 -9.76
N VAL A 175 11.27 -14.08 -10.83
CA VAL A 175 11.96 -14.76 -11.96
C VAL A 175 13.21 -15.50 -11.49
N LYS A 176 14.05 -14.87 -10.65
CA LYS A 176 15.26 -15.51 -10.11
C LYS A 176 14.93 -16.77 -9.31
N ARG A 177 13.87 -16.73 -8.49
CA ARG A 177 13.41 -17.87 -7.69
C ARG A 177 12.82 -19.00 -8.57
N ALA A 178 12.06 -18.65 -9.60
CA ALA A 178 11.53 -19.63 -10.55
C ALA A 178 12.65 -20.40 -11.27
N ARG A 179 13.72 -19.71 -11.68
CA ARG A 179 14.90 -20.32 -12.32
C ARG A 179 15.74 -21.15 -11.35
N ALA A 180 15.77 -20.83 -10.07
CA ALA A 180 16.53 -21.56 -9.05
C ALA A 180 15.86 -22.86 -8.59
N ARG A 181 14.65 -23.19 -9.05
CA ARG A 181 13.93 -24.46 -8.79
C ARG A 181 14.11 -25.46 -9.95
N PRO A 182 15.27 -26.15 -10.12
CA PRO A 182 15.42 -27.19 -11.13
C PRO A 182 14.72 -28.48 -10.62
N GLY A 183 13.62 -28.81 -11.25
CA GLY A 183 13.23 -30.21 -11.40
C GLY A 183 12.91 -31.07 -10.17
N ALA A 184 12.06 -30.56 -9.23
CA ALA A 184 11.53 -31.42 -8.17
C ALA A 184 10.59 -32.56 -8.67
N GLY A 185 10.35 -32.65 -9.99
CA GLY A 185 9.42 -33.59 -10.60
C GLY A 185 10.03 -34.92 -11.13
N ARG A 186 11.35 -35.13 -11.04
CA ARG A 186 11.97 -36.31 -11.71
C ARG A 186 12.58 -37.37 -10.78
N ARG A 187 12.56 -37.21 -9.45
CA ARG A 187 13.20 -38.21 -8.54
C ARG A 187 12.23 -39.23 -7.91
N GLY A 188 11.00 -39.36 -8.39
CA GLY A 188 9.98 -40.22 -7.78
C GLY A 188 9.60 -41.48 -8.57
N ARG A 189 10.23 -41.81 -9.72
CA ARG A 189 9.74 -42.90 -10.58
C ARG A 189 10.70 -44.10 -10.87
N SER A 190 11.82 -44.23 -10.17
CA SER A 190 12.79 -45.31 -10.48
C SER A 190 13.07 -46.27 -9.33
N ARG A 191 12.17 -46.43 -8.34
CA ARG A 191 12.32 -47.49 -7.31
C ARG A 191 11.01 -48.22 -7.05
N ARG A 192 10.38 -48.78 -8.07
CA ARG A 192 9.42 -49.90 -7.94
C ARG A 192 9.53 -50.79 -9.16
N SER A 193 10.61 -51.56 -9.25
CA SER A 193 10.69 -52.76 -10.10
C SER A 193 11.91 -53.56 -9.66
N SER A 194 11.76 -54.35 -8.60
CA SER A 194 12.53 -55.58 -8.34
C SER A 194 12.15 -56.12 -6.95
N ALA A 195 11.13 -56.93 -6.90
CA ALA A 195 11.00 -58.08 -6.02
C ALA A 195 9.75 -58.85 -6.45
#